data_c801afd03fd98ecfdcb9d3a942df9c4e
#
_entry.id   c801afd03fd98ecfdcb9d3a942df9c4e
#
_cell.length_a   1.000
_cell.length_b   1.000
_cell.length_c   1.000
_cell.angle_alpha   90.00
_cell.angle_beta   90.00
_cell.angle_gamma   90.00
#
_symmetry.space_group_name_H-M   'P 1'
#
loop_
_entity.id
_entity.type
_entity.pdbx_description
1 polymer ?
#
loop_
_entity_poly.entity_id
_entity_poly.type
_entity_poly.pdbx_seq_one_letter_code
_entity_poly.pdbx_strand_id
1 'polypeptide(L)'
;MAPVQLSCFCLLAVATGLPFGARAADDAKAQVQVYAAASMTNAMDQAIQSYESGHDVNIVPVYASSSTLARQIASGAPADVYISANEQWMNWLEDQNVAVSQRLDLLANRLVLIAPTQSHIADFTPGGETTIVSQLGDDRRLSVGETSNVPAGIYARQALQSIGEWEALESRLANGDNVRAAMALVERGEAPLGIVYETDAKASDKVREIGAFPDDSHDPITYPLAVVNPEPSDATEAFRQWLAGDDALAIFSRYGFTPVESD
;
A
#
# COMPACT_ATOMS: atom_id res chain seq x y z
N MET A 1 -18.80 -96.31 11.38
CA MET A 1 -18.53 -95.27 10.40
C MET A 1 -19.77 -94.39 10.35
N ALA A 2 -19.73 -93.25 11.01
CA ALA A 2 -20.85 -92.34 11.12
C ALA A 2 -20.55 -91.12 10.21
N PRO A 3 -21.54 -90.58 9.45
CA PRO A 3 -21.31 -89.37 8.65
C PRO A 3 -21.45 -88.08 9.49
N VAL A 4 -20.56 -87.16 9.25
CA VAL A 4 -20.55 -85.83 9.81
C VAL A 4 -21.54 -84.97 9.04
N GLN A 5 -22.50 -84.32 9.76
CA GLN A 5 -23.40 -83.32 9.22
C GLN A 5 -22.72 -81.97 9.29
N LEU A 6 -22.63 -81.29 8.14
CA LEU A 6 -22.15 -79.98 7.98
C LEU A 6 -23.30 -78.96 8.08
N SER A 7 -23.44 -78.22 9.17
CA SER A 7 -24.43 -77.18 9.35
C SER A 7 -23.95 -75.87 8.70
N CYS A 8 -24.64 -75.38 7.70
CA CYS A 8 -24.40 -74.16 7.02
C CYS A 8 -25.08 -73.02 7.83
N PHE A 9 -24.27 -72.14 8.50
CA PHE A 9 -24.72 -70.91 9.16
C PHE A 9 -24.71 -69.74 8.17
N CYS A 10 -25.91 -69.36 7.71
CA CYS A 10 -26.05 -68.07 6.99
C CYS A 10 -25.94 -66.88 7.93
N LEU A 11 -24.83 -66.12 7.83
CA LEU A 11 -24.73 -64.84 8.47
C LEU A 11 -25.47 -63.79 7.64
N LEU A 12 -26.54 -63.23 8.17
CA LEU A 12 -27.21 -62.05 7.66
C LEU A 12 -26.40 -60.80 8.06
N ALA A 13 -25.72 -60.19 7.12
CA ALA A 13 -25.07 -58.90 7.34
C ALA A 13 -26.10 -57.78 7.22
N VAL A 14 -26.51 -57.19 8.37
CA VAL A 14 -27.30 -55.97 8.43
C VAL A 14 -26.35 -54.80 8.16
N ALA A 15 -26.41 -54.25 6.95
CA ALA A 15 -25.72 -52.99 6.61
C ALA A 15 -26.47 -51.82 7.24
N THR A 16 -25.98 -51.37 8.40
CA THR A 16 -26.42 -50.06 8.99
C THR A 16 -25.80 -48.95 8.17
N GLY A 17 -26.58 -48.37 7.26
CA GLY A 17 -26.23 -47.13 6.57
C GLY A 17 -26.15 -45.97 7.57
N LEU A 18 -24.92 -45.54 7.89
CA LEU A 18 -24.70 -44.26 8.58
C LEU A 18 -25.09 -43.15 7.61
N PRO A 19 -25.92 -42.18 8.02
CA PRO A 19 -26.12 -40.99 7.19
C PRO A 19 -24.79 -40.26 7.11
N PHE A 20 -24.24 -40.10 5.90
CA PHE A 20 -23.21 -39.12 5.61
C PHE A 20 -23.82 -37.74 5.96
N GLY A 21 -23.52 -37.25 7.15
CA GLY A 21 -23.83 -35.87 7.50
C GLY A 21 -23.20 -34.95 6.45
N ALA A 22 -24.04 -34.27 5.69
CA ALA A 22 -23.60 -33.14 4.90
C ALA A 22 -22.92 -32.19 5.88
N ARG A 23 -21.60 -32.12 5.81
CA ARG A 23 -20.83 -31.10 6.50
C ARG A 23 -21.32 -29.79 5.90
N ALA A 24 -22.02 -28.99 6.70
CA ALA A 24 -22.30 -27.62 6.33
C ALA A 24 -20.96 -27.05 5.87
N ALA A 25 -20.87 -26.59 4.63
CA ALA A 25 -19.79 -25.76 4.21
C ALA A 25 -19.77 -24.62 5.23
N ASP A 26 -18.67 -24.49 5.96
CA ASP A 26 -18.39 -23.34 6.80
C ASP A 26 -18.56 -22.16 5.84
N ASP A 27 -19.51 -21.28 6.08
CA ASP A 27 -19.70 -20.05 5.30
C ASP A 27 -18.54 -19.11 5.61
N ALA A 28 -17.34 -19.52 5.18
CA ALA A 28 -16.16 -18.65 5.24
C ALA A 28 -16.42 -17.49 4.27
N LYS A 29 -16.43 -16.27 4.81
CA LYS A 29 -16.54 -15.06 3.99
C LYS A 29 -15.52 -15.09 2.87
N ALA A 30 -15.92 -14.61 1.69
CA ALA A 30 -14.98 -14.37 0.61
C ALA A 30 -13.84 -13.49 1.11
N GLN A 31 -12.60 -13.83 0.76
CA GLN A 31 -11.42 -13.07 1.19
C GLN A 31 -10.81 -12.38 -0.04
N VAL A 32 -10.41 -11.11 0.14
CA VAL A 32 -9.70 -10.31 -0.88
C VAL A 32 -8.41 -9.78 -0.26
N GLN A 33 -7.28 -10.06 -0.87
CA GLN A 33 -5.98 -9.55 -0.44
C GLN A 33 -5.60 -8.29 -1.20
N VAL A 34 -5.42 -7.17 -0.47
CA VAL A 34 -5.09 -5.86 -1.02
C VAL A 34 -3.68 -5.48 -0.65
N TYR A 35 -2.81 -5.38 -1.65
CA TYR A 35 -1.44 -4.93 -1.50
C TYR A 35 -1.38 -3.44 -1.84
N ALA A 36 -1.27 -2.58 -0.84
CA ALA A 36 -1.33 -1.13 -1.02
C ALA A 36 -0.08 -0.42 -0.48
N ALA A 37 0.33 0.63 -1.17
CA ALA A 37 1.43 1.48 -0.75
C ALA A 37 1.25 1.95 0.70
N ALA A 38 2.33 1.95 1.50
CA ALA A 38 2.31 2.27 2.92
C ALA A 38 1.69 3.64 3.25
N SER A 39 1.79 4.62 2.35
CA SER A 39 1.14 5.93 2.47
C SER A 39 -0.39 5.86 2.54
N MET A 40 -0.99 4.77 2.04
CA MET A 40 -2.44 4.60 2.02
C MET A 40 -3.01 3.99 3.31
N THR A 41 -2.17 3.54 4.26
CA THR A 41 -2.60 2.75 5.42
C THR A 41 -3.88 3.29 6.07
N ASN A 42 -3.87 4.53 6.55
CA ASN A 42 -5.01 5.09 7.28
C ASN A 42 -6.28 5.22 6.42
N ALA A 43 -6.12 5.66 5.18
CA ALA A 43 -7.23 5.87 4.25
C ALA A 43 -7.82 4.53 3.79
N MET A 44 -6.96 3.55 3.49
CA MET A 44 -7.37 2.22 3.06
C MET A 44 -8.04 1.45 4.21
N ASP A 45 -7.53 1.51 5.43
CA ASP A 45 -8.18 0.89 6.59
C ASP A 45 -9.61 1.44 6.79
N GLN A 46 -9.81 2.75 6.62
CA GLN A 46 -11.15 3.35 6.68
C GLN A 46 -12.03 2.93 5.49
N ALA A 47 -11.47 2.82 4.29
CA ALA A 47 -12.17 2.34 3.11
C ALA A 47 -12.61 0.88 3.28
N ILE A 48 -11.72 0.02 3.77
CA ILE A 48 -12.00 -1.39 4.07
C ILE A 48 -13.14 -1.49 5.10
N GLN A 49 -13.04 -0.78 6.22
CA GLN A 49 -14.09 -0.77 7.25
C GLN A 49 -15.45 -0.34 6.69
N SER A 50 -15.46 0.68 5.83
CA SER A 50 -16.68 1.16 5.19
C SER A 50 -17.28 0.09 4.27
N TYR A 51 -16.46 -0.55 3.43
CA TYR A 51 -16.91 -1.58 2.50
C TYR A 51 -17.45 -2.81 3.22
N GLU A 52 -16.70 -3.35 4.20
CA GLU A 52 -17.09 -4.54 4.96
C GLU A 52 -18.37 -4.34 5.78
N SER A 53 -18.71 -3.09 6.15
CA SER A 53 -19.96 -2.79 6.87
C SER A 53 -21.22 -3.09 6.05
N GLY A 54 -21.13 -3.10 4.73
CA GLY A 54 -22.23 -3.36 3.79
C GLY A 54 -22.10 -4.64 2.98
N HIS A 55 -20.98 -5.36 3.12
CA HIS A 55 -20.68 -6.55 2.30
C HIS A 55 -20.14 -7.68 3.16
N ASP A 56 -20.58 -8.91 2.87
CA ASP A 56 -20.11 -10.11 3.56
C ASP A 56 -18.80 -10.62 2.97
N VAL A 57 -17.73 -9.89 3.21
CA VAL A 57 -16.39 -10.13 2.71
C VAL A 57 -15.36 -9.83 3.80
N ASN A 58 -14.17 -10.41 3.70
CA ASN A 58 -13.02 -10.10 4.55
C ASN A 58 -11.90 -9.57 3.67
N ILE A 59 -11.59 -8.27 3.80
CA ILE A 59 -10.50 -7.62 3.06
C ILE A 59 -9.25 -7.64 3.93
N VAL A 60 -8.18 -8.22 3.42
CA VAL A 60 -6.90 -8.37 4.14
C VAL A 60 -5.85 -7.44 3.52
N PRO A 61 -5.55 -6.30 4.15
CA PRO A 61 -4.55 -5.38 3.63
C PRO A 61 -3.12 -5.81 3.98
N VAL A 62 -2.20 -5.56 3.03
CA VAL A 62 -0.75 -5.67 3.21
C VAL A 62 -0.14 -4.35 2.81
N TYR A 63 0.54 -3.68 3.75
CA TYR A 63 1.14 -2.37 3.54
C TYR A 63 2.66 -2.45 3.56
N ALA A 64 3.29 -1.97 2.50
CA ALA A 64 4.74 -1.82 2.39
C ALA A 64 5.07 -0.78 1.31
N SER A 65 6.37 -0.60 0.96
CA SER A 65 6.68 0.18 -0.24
C SER A 65 6.15 -0.52 -1.48
N SER A 66 5.73 0.26 -2.48
CA SER A 66 5.23 -0.32 -3.74
C SER A 66 6.24 -1.27 -4.38
N SER A 67 7.54 -0.96 -4.29
CA SER A 67 8.61 -1.83 -4.76
C SER A 67 8.65 -3.20 -4.08
N THR A 68 8.46 -3.22 -2.76
CA THR A 68 8.44 -4.47 -1.97
C THR A 68 7.21 -5.30 -2.35
N LEU A 69 6.05 -4.66 -2.44
CA LEU A 69 4.80 -5.33 -2.81
C LEU A 69 4.84 -5.89 -4.23
N ALA A 70 5.32 -5.10 -5.20
CA ALA A 70 5.47 -5.55 -6.58
C ALA A 70 6.37 -6.79 -6.70
N ARG A 71 7.52 -6.80 -5.99
CA ARG A 71 8.42 -7.96 -5.97
C ARG A 71 7.78 -9.18 -5.29
N GLN A 72 7.01 -8.99 -4.23
CA GLN A 72 6.27 -10.07 -3.57
C GLN A 72 5.24 -10.69 -4.50
N ILE A 73 4.47 -9.87 -5.21
CA ILE A 73 3.47 -10.30 -6.19
C ILE A 73 4.17 -11.07 -7.33
N ALA A 74 5.23 -10.54 -7.90
CA ALA A 74 6.02 -11.21 -8.95
C ALA A 74 6.64 -12.53 -8.47
N SER A 75 6.84 -12.69 -7.15
CA SER A 75 7.31 -13.92 -6.52
C SER A 75 6.19 -14.89 -6.11
N GLY A 76 4.94 -14.62 -6.48
CA GLY A 76 3.79 -15.48 -6.24
C GLY A 76 3.04 -15.21 -4.93
N ALA A 77 3.18 -14.03 -4.33
CA ALA A 77 2.33 -13.65 -3.20
C ALA A 77 0.86 -13.57 -3.63
N PRO A 78 -0.10 -14.02 -2.79
CA PRO A 78 -1.50 -14.17 -3.16
C PRO A 78 -2.25 -12.83 -3.12
N ALA A 79 -1.80 -11.83 -3.88
CA ALA A 79 -2.47 -10.54 -4.00
C ALA A 79 -3.61 -10.59 -5.01
N ASP A 80 -4.75 -10.01 -4.67
CA ASP A 80 -5.87 -9.81 -5.56
C ASP A 80 -5.84 -8.43 -6.20
N VAL A 81 -5.61 -7.41 -5.38
CA VAL A 81 -5.56 -6.01 -5.78
C VAL A 81 -4.21 -5.41 -5.39
N TYR A 82 -3.61 -4.65 -6.29
CA TYR A 82 -2.39 -3.91 -6.03
C TYR A 82 -2.60 -2.41 -6.29
N ILE A 83 -2.12 -1.57 -5.35
CA ILE A 83 -2.14 -0.12 -5.47
C ILE A 83 -0.73 0.40 -5.21
N SER A 84 -0.11 0.90 -6.27
CA SER A 84 1.21 1.49 -6.21
C SER A 84 1.15 2.99 -5.91
N ALA A 85 2.20 3.56 -5.34
CA ALA A 85 2.36 5.01 -5.18
C ALA A 85 3.18 5.64 -6.32
N ASN A 86 3.41 4.92 -7.40
CA ASN A 86 3.94 5.43 -8.67
C ASN A 86 3.65 4.48 -9.81
N GLU A 87 3.68 5.03 -11.02
CA GLU A 87 3.54 4.28 -12.27
C GLU A 87 4.68 3.29 -12.48
N GLN A 88 5.89 3.64 -12.10
CA GLN A 88 7.09 2.84 -12.36
C GLN A 88 6.97 1.41 -11.81
N TRP A 89 6.46 1.23 -10.60
CA TRP A 89 6.33 -0.08 -10.00
C TRP A 89 5.12 -0.87 -10.51
N MET A 90 4.08 -0.21 -10.99
CA MET A 90 2.99 -0.87 -11.72
C MET A 90 3.50 -1.37 -13.08
N ASN A 91 4.18 -0.52 -13.85
CA ASN A 91 4.79 -0.89 -15.14
C ASN A 91 5.82 -2.02 -14.97
N TRP A 92 6.66 -1.93 -13.93
CA TRP A 92 7.63 -2.99 -13.63
C TRP A 92 6.92 -4.34 -13.38
N LEU A 93 5.80 -4.34 -12.67
CA LEU A 93 5.04 -5.56 -12.40
C LEU A 93 4.44 -6.17 -13.69
N GLU A 94 3.94 -5.35 -14.59
CA GLU A 94 3.47 -5.77 -15.91
C GLU A 94 4.60 -6.45 -16.70
N ASP A 95 5.81 -5.92 -16.63
CA ASP A 95 6.99 -6.47 -17.29
C ASP A 95 7.46 -7.83 -16.71
N GLN A 96 6.99 -8.21 -15.51
CA GLN A 96 7.29 -9.51 -14.88
C GLN A 96 6.36 -10.65 -15.32
N ASN A 97 5.52 -10.46 -16.34
CA ASN A 97 4.50 -11.41 -16.78
C ASN A 97 3.45 -11.74 -15.70
N VAL A 98 3.23 -10.84 -14.76
CA VAL A 98 2.09 -10.92 -13.84
C VAL A 98 0.82 -10.51 -14.60
N ALA A 99 -0.27 -11.21 -14.35
CA ALA A 99 -1.57 -10.81 -14.90
C ALA A 99 -2.01 -9.50 -14.25
N VAL A 100 -1.84 -8.37 -14.94
CA VAL A 100 -2.33 -7.07 -14.51
C VAL A 100 -3.53 -6.71 -15.39
N SER A 101 -4.66 -6.47 -14.75
CA SER A 101 -5.91 -6.16 -15.43
C SER A 101 -6.66 -5.02 -14.73
N GLN A 102 -7.63 -4.42 -15.42
CA GLN A 102 -8.48 -3.36 -14.90
C GLN A 102 -7.69 -2.19 -14.27
N ARG A 103 -6.51 -1.89 -14.81
CA ARG A 103 -5.65 -0.79 -14.34
C ARG A 103 -6.32 0.56 -14.57
N LEU A 104 -6.19 1.44 -13.58
CA LEU A 104 -6.55 2.86 -13.68
C LEU A 104 -5.69 3.68 -12.70
N ASP A 105 -5.55 4.96 -12.99
CA ASP A 105 -4.95 5.92 -12.07
C ASP A 105 -6.04 6.40 -11.11
N LEU A 106 -5.93 5.98 -9.85
CA LEU A 106 -6.99 6.19 -8.86
C LEU A 106 -6.87 7.55 -8.18
N LEU A 107 -5.67 7.88 -7.72
CA LEU A 107 -5.41 9.03 -6.85
C LEU A 107 -4.12 9.74 -7.25
N ALA A 108 -4.04 11.03 -6.90
CA ALA A 108 -2.83 11.84 -6.93
C ALA A 108 -2.44 12.30 -5.51
N ASN A 109 -1.19 12.75 -5.37
CA ASN A 109 -0.63 13.24 -4.10
C ASN A 109 0.39 14.35 -4.37
N ARG A 110 0.94 14.93 -3.29
CA ARG A 110 1.98 15.95 -3.35
C ARG A 110 3.16 15.59 -2.47
N LEU A 111 4.35 16.02 -2.84
CA LEU A 111 5.57 15.83 -2.06
C LEU A 111 5.79 17.04 -1.14
N VAL A 112 6.05 16.77 0.14
CA VAL A 112 6.22 17.81 1.15
C VAL A 112 7.45 17.57 2.01
N LEU A 113 8.03 18.66 2.49
CA LEU A 113 9.06 18.68 3.53
C LEU A 113 8.37 18.78 4.89
N ILE A 114 8.76 17.92 5.82
CA ILE A 114 8.23 17.87 7.18
C ILE A 114 9.31 18.10 8.23
N ALA A 115 8.88 18.61 9.37
CA ALA A 115 9.66 18.69 10.60
C ALA A 115 8.81 18.17 11.78
N PRO A 116 9.43 17.84 12.94
CA PRO A 116 8.66 17.58 14.16
C PRO A 116 7.76 18.77 14.51
N THR A 117 6.56 18.51 15.00
CA THR A 117 5.59 19.57 15.37
C THR A 117 6.18 20.62 16.31
N GLN A 118 7.12 20.22 17.19
CA GLN A 118 7.80 21.11 18.13
C GLN A 118 9.00 21.86 17.52
N SER A 119 9.32 21.62 16.25
CA SER A 119 10.44 22.28 15.56
C SER A 119 10.16 23.77 15.39
N HIS A 120 11.22 24.59 15.61
CA HIS A 120 11.20 26.04 15.40
C HIS A 120 11.62 26.43 13.98
N ILE A 121 11.89 25.49 13.08
CA ILE A 121 12.20 25.78 11.68
C ILE A 121 10.97 26.45 11.06
N ALA A 122 11.15 27.64 10.52
CA ALA A 122 10.08 28.36 9.83
C ALA A 122 9.71 27.67 8.53
N ASP A 123 8.46 27.84 8.07
CA ASP A 123 8.02 27.33 6.78
C ASP A 123 8.76 28.03 5.65
N PHE A 124 9.14 27.29 4.61
CA PHE A 124 9.81 27.81 3.42
C PHE A 124 9.50 26.94 2.20
N THR A 125 9.65 27.51 1.01
CA THR A 125 9.49 26.75 -0.23
C THR A 125 10.81 26.09 -0.61
N PRO A 126 10.89 24.73 -0.68
CA PRO A 126 12.07 24.04 -1.22
C PRO A 126 12.42 24.56 -2.62
N GLY A 127 13.70 24.82 -2.88
CA GLY A 127 14.16 25.46 -4.13
C GLY A 127 14.08 26.98 -4.15
N GLY A 128 13.61 27.62 -3.05
CA GLY A 128 13.65 29.06 -2.86
C GLY A 128 15.00 29.56 -2.30
N GLU A 129 14.99 30.74 -1.67
CA GLU A 129 16.20 31.35 -1.07
C GLU A 129 16.71 30.53 0.14
N THR A 130 15.82 29.93 0.92
CA THR A 130 16.16 29.05 2.04
C THR A 130 16.34 27.62 1.53
N THR A 131 17.51 27.03 1.79
CA THR A 131 17.82 25.67 1.37
C THR A 131 17.57 24.65 2.46
N ILE A 132 17.19 23.41 2.08
CA ILE A 132 17.06 22.30 3.01
C ILE A 132 18.39 22.04 3.73
N VAL A 133 19.50 22.11 3.01
CA VAL A 133 20.85 21.94 3.56
C VAL A 133 21.11 22.90 4.72
N SER A 134 20.73 24.19 4.57
CA SER A 134 20.93 25.20 5.61
C SER A 134 20.09 24.96 6.86
N GLN A 135 18.90 24.39 6.70
CA GLN A 135 17.98 24.10 7.79
C GLN A 135 18.26 22.73 8.47
N LEU A 136 18.92 21.82 7.75
CA LEU A 136 19.26 20.52 8.28
C LEU A 136 20.29 20.58 9.42
N GLY A 137 21.19 21.58 9.38
CA GLY A 137 22.31 21.71 10.32
C GLY A 137 23.46 20.75 10.00
N ASP A 138 24.58 20.94 10.68
CA ASP A 138 25.76 20.08 10.51
C ASP A 138 25.52 18.70 11.10
N ASP A 139 26.11 17.68 10.50
CA ASP A 139 26.08 16.26 10.95
C ASP A 139 24.68 15.65 11.10
N ARG A 140 23.61 16.33 10.66
CA ARG A 140 22.23 15.80 10.69
C ARG A 140 21.85 15.20 9.34
N ARG A 141 20.90 14.28 9.38
CA ARG A 141 20.41 13.57 8.20
C ARG A 141 18.98 13.96 7.84
N LEU A 142 18.71 14.02 6.55
CA LEU A 142 17.39 14.21 5.98
C LEU A 142 16.72 12.84 5.85
N SER A 143 15.54 12.64 6.44
CA SER A 143 14.80 11.40 6.34
C SER A 143 14.03 11.32 5.04
N VAL A 144 14.22 10.25 4.29
CA VAL A 144 13.53 9.99 3.01
C VAL A 144 13.25 8.50 2.86
N GLY A 145 12.30 8.09 2.01
CA GLY A 145 12.25 6.72 1.51
C GLY A 145 13.55 6.38 0.78
N GLU A 146 13.94 5.10 0.74
CA GLU A 146 15.12 4.70 -0.01
C GLU A 146 15.02 5.15 -1.49
N THR A 147 15.98 5.93 -1.95
CA THR A 147 15.86 6.76 -3.15
C THR A 147 16.03 6.00 -4.48
N SER A 148 16.43 4.74 -4.45
CA SER A 148 16.57 3.91 -5.65
C SER A 148 15.30 3.09 -5.96
N ASN A 149 14.43 2.86 -4.96
CA ASN A 149 13.32 1.93 -5.15
C ASN A 149 12.01 2.30 -4.43
N VAL A 150 12.04 3.04 -3.33
CA VAL A 150 10.81 3.48 -2.64
C VAL A 150 10.20 4.66 -3.41
N PRO A 151 8.93 4.64 -3.82
CA PRO A 151 8.33 5.72 -4.61
C PRO A 151 8.56 7.11 -4.05
N ALA A 152 8.26 7.34 -2.77
CA ALA A 152 8.51 8.64 -2.12
C ALA A 152 9.99 9.06 -2.15
N GLY A 153 10.91 8.09 -2.08
CA GLY A 153 12.34 8.34 -2.20
C GLY A 153 12.77 8.67 -3.63
N ILE A 154 12.18 8.00 -4.62
CA ILE A 154 12.41 8.30 -6.05
C ILE A 154 11.98 9.74 -6.35
N TYR A 155 10.79 10.14 -5.94
CA TYR A 155 10.30 11.51 -6.09
C TYR A 155 11.14 12.51 -5.29
N ALA A 156 11.55 12.17 -4.06
CA ALA A 156 12.44 13.02 -3.27
C ALA A 156 13.78 13.25 -3.98
N ARG A 157 14.37 12.22 -4.58
CA ARG A 157 15.60 12.36 -5.38
C ARG A 157 15.40 13.27 -6.58
N GLN A 158 14.33 13.09 -7.35
CA GLN A 158 14.00 13.93 -8.50
C GLN A 158 13.87 15.39 -8.07
N ALA A 159 13.09 15.65 -7.02
CA ALA A 159 12.85 16.98 -6.49
C ALA A 159 14.15 17.64 -6.01
N LEU A 160 14.97 16.93 -5.25
CA LEU A 160 16.27 17.43 -4.76
C LEU A 160 17.26 17.70 -5.92
N GLN A 161 17.23 16.89 -6.97
CA GLN A 161 18.02 17.13 -8.19
C GLN A 161 17.53 18.39 -8.93
N SER A 162 16.21 18.53 -9.08
CA SER A 162 15.59 19.68 -9.76
C SER A 162 15.91 21.02 -9.07
N ILE A 163 15.86 21.04 -7.73
CA ILE A 163 16.17 22.26 -6.95
C ILE A 163 17.67 22.44 -6.67
N GLY A 164 18.55 21.54 -7.16
CA GLY A 164 20.01 21.66 -7.04
C GLY A 164 20.60 21.33 -5.66
N GLU A 165 19.85 20.63 -4.80
CA GLU A 165 20.32 20.27 -3.44
C GLU A 165 20.77 18.80 -3.30
N TRP A 166 20.63 17.97 -4.36
CA TRP A 166 20.93 16.55 -4.29
C TRP A 166 22.37 16.24 -3.89
N GLU A 167 23.34 16.84 -4.57
CA GLU A 167 24.77 16.56 -4.35
C GLU A 167 25.22 16.86 -2.90
N ALA A 168 24.61 17.86 -2.27
CA ALA A 168 24.91 18.23 -0.87
C ALA A 168 24.21 17.30 0.14
N LEU A 169 23.12 16.62 -0.26
CA LEU A 169 22.26 15.85 0.64
C LEU A 169 22.41 14.34 0.48
N GLU A 170 22.81 13.82 -0.70
CA GLU A 170 22.82 12.37 -0.96
C GLU A 170 23.61 11.54 0.05
N SER A 171 24.74 12.06 0.55
CA SER A 171 25.54 11.41 1.60
C SER A 171 24.97 11.59 3.01
N ARG A 172 23.95 12.43 3.15
CA ARG A 172 23.31 12.82 4.42
C ARG A 172 21.87 12.33 4.53
N LEU A 173 21.50 11.30 3.79
CA LEU A 173 20.17 10.72 3.86
C LEU A 173 20.05 9.67 4.98
N ALA A 174 18.89 9.63 5.61
CA ALA A 174 18.42 8.55 6.47
C ALA A 174 17.28 7.84 5.75
N ASN A 175 17.62 6.71 5.12
CA ASN A 175 16.70 5.98 4.25
C ASN A 175 15.74 5.11 5.06
N GLY A 176 14.44 5.22 4.78
CA GLY A 176 13.40 4.32 5.27
C GLY A 176 13.00 3.29 4.22
N ASP A 177 12.62 2.10 4.65
CA ASP A 177 12.15 1.02 3.76
C ASP A 177 10.82 1.35 3.06
N ASN A 178 10.11 2.35 3.54
CA ASN A 178 8.92 2.96 2.96
C ASN A 178 8.75 4.38 3.52
N VAL A 179 7.77 5.13 3.00
CA VAL A 179 7.54 6.53 3.40
C VAL A 179 7.15 6.67 4.87
N ARG A 180 6.39 5.72 5.44
CA ARG A 180 6.00 5.75 6.85
C ARG A 180 7.18 5.49 7.78
N ALA A 181 8.10 4.61 7.39
CA ALA A 181 9.36 4.41 8.10
C ALA A 181 10.22 5.67 8.08
N ALA A 182 10.27 6.38 6.95
CA ALA A 182 10.95 7.67 6.87
C ALA A 182 10.29 8.73 7.78
N MET A 183 8.96 8.86 7.74
CA MET A 183 8.22 9.77 8.61
C MET A 183 8.49 9.49 10.10
N ALA A 184 8.54 8.22 10.49
CA ALA A 184 8.76 7.80 11.87
C ALA A 184 10.11 8.29 12.44
N LEU A 185 11.15 8.47 11.62
CA LEU A 185 12.42 9.05 12.07
C LEU A 185 12.24 10.53 12.47
N VAL A 186 11.39 11.25 11.75
CA VAL A 186 11.07 12.65 12.08
C VAL A 186 10.18 12.72 13.32
N GLU A 187 9.16 11.87 13.41
CA GLU A 187 8.27 11.79 14.59
C GLU A 187 9.01 11.54 15.90
N ARG A 188 10.09 10.76 15.85
CA ARG A 188 10.92 10.44 17.01
C ARG A 188 12.03 11.45 17.26
N GLY A 189 12.16 12.49 16.40
CA GLY A 189 13.23 13.48 16.49
C GLY A 189 14.63 12.97 16.12
N GLU A 190 14.70 11.77 15.50
CA GLU A 190 15.96 11.17 15.02
C GLU A 190 16.46 11.90 13.76
N ALA A 191 15.54 12.42 12.95
CA ALA A 191 15.81 13.32 11.85
C ALA A 191 15.09 14.67 12.07
N PRO A 192 15.76 15.82 11.86
CA PRO A 192 15.14 17.13 12.02
C PRO A 192 14.19 17.48 10.88
N LEU A 193 14.39 16.88 9.71
CA LEU A 193 13.63 17.07 8.49
C LEU A 193 13.41 15.75 7.79
N GLY A 194 12.32 15.67 7.03
CA GLY A 194 12.03 14.53 6.16
C GLY A 194 11.21 14.91 4.94
N ILE A 195 11.28 14.11 3.89
CA ILE A 195 10.46 14.26 2.68
C ILE A 195 9.49 13.09 2.63
N VAL A 196 8.19 13.40 2.60
CA VAL A 196 7.08 12.46 2.59
C VAL A 196 5.96 12.99 1.68
N TYR A 197 4.87 12.27 1.58
CA TYR A 197 3.67 12.80 0.92
C TYR A 197 2.86 13.69 1.87
N GLU A 198 2.08 14.61 1.31
CA GLU A 198 1.17 15.48 2.07
C GLU A 198 0.18 14.65 2.92
N THR A 199 -0.32 13.54 2.37
CA THR A 199 -1.22 12.61 3.09
C THR A 199 -0.55 11.96 4.30
N ASP A 200 0.75 11.68 4.25
CA ASP A 200 1.50 11.15 5.39
C ASP A 200 1.64 12.21 6.49
N ALA A 201 1.96 13.45 6.12
CA ALA A 201 2.05 14.56 7.06
C ALA A 201 0.71 14.81 7.77
N LYS A 202 -0.42 14.75 7.03
CA LYS A 202 -1.78 14.88 7.59
C LYS A 202 -2.18 13.72 8.50
N ALA A 203 -1.57 12.55 8.34
CA ALA A 203 -1.90 11.37 9.14
C ALA A 203 -1.23 11.33 10.52
N SER A 204 -0.37 12.30 10.86
CA SER A 204 0.37 12.34 12.12
C SER A 204 0.29 13.72 12.77
N ASP A 205 0.06 13.75 14.08
CA ASP A 205 0.10 14.95 14.92
C ASP A 205 1.52 15.29 15.44
N LYS A 206 2.49 14.42 15.16
CA LYS A 206 3.89 14.56 15.62
C LYS A 206 4.78 15.27 14.63
N VAL A 207 4.35 15.39 13.39
CA VAL A 207 5.05 16.15 12.36
C VAL A 207 4.15 17.25 11.81
N ARG A 208 4.78 18.25 11.20
CA ARG A 208 4.07 19.26 10.42
C ARG A 208 4.76 19.47 9.09
N GLU A 209 3.99 19.80 8.10
CA GLU A 209 4.50 20.32 6.84
C GLU A 209 5.16 21.68 7.08
N ILE A 210 6.33 21.88 6.48
CA ILE A 210 7.05 23.15 6.49
C ILE A 210 7.31 23.68 5.09
N GLY A 211 6.92 22.96 4.05
CA GLY A 211 6.95 23.38 2.66
C GLY A 211 6.56 22.28 1.70
N ALA A 212 5.87 22.65 0.62
CA ALA A 212 5.60 21.77 -0.49
C ALA A 212 6.67 21.92 -1.57
N PHE A 213 7.06 20.81 -2.19
CA PHE A 213 7.93 20.86 -3.36
C PHE A 213 7.17 21.40 -4.58
N PRO A 214 7.84 22.14 -5.48
CA PRO A 214 7.25 22.56 -6.75
C PRO A 214 6.76 21.35 -7.55
N ASP A 215 5.57 21.44 -8.16
CA ASP A 215 4.95 20.34 -8.91
C ASP A 215 5.79 19.92 -10.14
N ASP A 216 6.61 20.81 -10.69
CA ASP A 216 7.54 20.55 -11.78
C ASP A 216 8.92 20.04 -11.34
N SER A 217 9.13 19.85 -10.04
CA SER A 217 10.41 19.36 -9.50
C SER A 217 10.55 17.83 -9.57
N HIS A 218 9.48 17.11 -9.81
CA HIS A 218 9.43 15.66 -9.90
C HIS A 218 8.29 15.21 -10.84
N ASP A 219 8.31 13.94 -11.25
CA ASP A 219 7.21 13.36 -12.00
C ASP A 219 5.88 13.45 -11.21
N PRO A 220 4.72 13.51 -11.88
CA PRO A 220 3.42 13.48 -11.20
C PRO A 220 3.29 12.26 -10.28
N ILE A 221 2.80 12.51 -9.07
CA ILE A 221 2.58 11.44 -8.08
C ILE A 221 1.19 10.86 -8.29
N THR A 222 1.13 9.68 -8.92
CA THR A 222 -0.11 8.95 -9.18
C THR A 222 -0.13 7.62 -8.43
N TYR A 223 -1.33 7.15 -8.11
CA TYR A 223 -1.56 5.87 -7.46
C TYR A 223 -2.36 4.98 -8.40
N PRO A 224 -1.67 4.22 -9.28
CA PRO A 224 -2.35 3.24 -10.11
C PRO A 224 -2.85 2.07 -9.26
N LEU A 225 -4.10 1.68 -9.54
CA LEU A 225 -4.81 0.52 -9.00
C LEU A 225 -4.95 -0.53 -10.08
N ALA A 226 -4.75 -1.80 -9.77
CA ALA A 226 -5.01 -2.91 -10.69
C ALA A 226 -5.42 -4.19 -9.95
N VAL A 227 -6.13 -5.08 -10.65
CA VAL A 227 -6.30 -6.48 -10.27
C VAL A 227 -5.08 -7.25 -10.76
N VAL A 228 -4.45 -8.02 -9.85
CA VAL A 228 -3.22 -8.78 -10.12
C VAL A 228 -3.38 -10.30 -9.93
N ASN A 229 -4.59 -10.74 -9.58
CA ASN A 229 -4.97 -12.14 -9.58
C ASN A 229 -5.44 -12.53 -11.00
N PRO A 230 -4.88 -13.59 -11.64
CA PRO A 230 -5.29 -14.02 -12.98
C PRO A 230 -6.71 -14.60 -13.01
N GLU A 231 -7.23 -15.06 -11.88
CA GLU A 231 -8.57 -15.62 -11.71
C GLU A 231 -9.29 -14.90 -10.56
N PRO A 232 -9.65 -13.60 -10.74
CA PRO A 232 -10.25 -12.81 -9.67
C PRO A 232 -11.63 -13.37 -9.29
N SER A 233 -11.94 -13.36 -8.01
CA SER A 233 -13.27 -13.67 -7.52
C SER A 233 -14.25 -12.50 -7.78
N ASP A 234 -15.55 -12.77 -7.77
CA ASP A 234 -16.58 -11.73 -7.85
C ASP A 234 -16.39 -10.68 -6.73
N ALA A 235 -15.93 -11.11 -5.55
CA ALA A 235 -15.64 -10.21 -4.43
C ALA A 235 -14.44 -9.28 -4.73
N THR A 236 -13.40 -9.79 -5.40
CA THR A 236 -12.24 -9.00 -5.85
C THR A 236 -12.68 -7.91 -6.84
N GLU A 237 -13.46 -8.29 -7.84
CA GLU A 237 -13.95 -7.35 -8.86
C GLU A 237 -14.88 -6.29 -8.24
N ALA A 238 -15.80 -6.71 -7.38
CA ALA A 238 -16.72 -5.80 -6.70
C ALA A 238 -15.96 -4.80 -5.79
N PHE A 239 -14.97 -5.26 -5.02
CA PHE A 239 -14.17 -4.37 -4.18
C PHE A 239 -13.32 -3.41 -5.01
N ARG A 240 -12.65 -3.91 -6.07
CA ARG A 240 -11.90 -3.05 -6.99
C ARG A 240 -12.78 -1.96 -7.62
N GLN A 241 -13.99 -2.34 -8.06
CA GLN A 241 -14.94 -1.37 -8.63
C GLN A 241 -15.38 -0.34 -7.58
N TRP A 242 -15.66 -0.77 -6.36
CA TRP A 242 -16.05 0.12 -5.26
C TRP A 242 -14.93 1.10 -4.90
N LEU A 243 -13.65 0.66 -4.90
CA LEU A 243 -12.50 1.55 -4.65
C LEU A 243 -12.43 2.73 -5.65
N ALA A 244 -12.92 2.55 -6.87
CA ALA A 244 -12.99 3.60 -7.89
C ALA A 244 -14.32 4.38 -7.85
N GLY A 245 -15.24 4.06 -6.95
CA GLY A 245 -16.53 4.72 -6.79
C GLY A 245 -16.49 5.91 -5.84
N ASP A 246 -17.56 6.73 -5.89
CA ASP A 246 -17.66 7.98 -5.15
C ASP A 246 -17.47 7.83 -3.63
N ASP A 247 -17.98 6.76 -3.03
CA ASP A 247 -17.87 6.51 -1.59
C ASP A 247 -16.41 6.34 -1.14
N ALA A 248 -15.64 5.53 -1.87
CA ALA A 248 -14.21 5.32 -1.57
C ALA A 248 -13.40 6.58 -1.89
N LEU A 249 -13.65 7.24 -3.01
CA LEU A 249 -12.97 8.48 -3.39
C LEU A 249 -13.23 9.60 -2.38
N ALA A 250 -14.44 9.69 -1.83
CA ALA A 250 -14.74 10.61 -0.74
C ALA A 250 -13.96 10.28 0.54
N ILE A 251 -13.74 9.00 0.84
CA ILE A 251 -12.88 8.59 1.96
C ILE A 251 -11.45 9.04 1.69
N PHE A 252 -10.85 8.69 0.56
CA PHE A 252 -9.48 9.06 0.21
C PHE A 252 -9.27 10.58 0.25
N SER A 253 -10.24 11.36 -0.26
CA SER A 253 -10.16 12.83 -0.23
C SER A 253 -10.10 13.40 1.19
N ARG A 254 -10.81 12.80 2.16
CA ARG A 254 -10.73 13.22 3.58
C ARG A 254 -9.34 13.00 4.19
N TYR A 255 -8.57 12.04 3.65
CA TYR A 255 -7.17 11.81 4.04
C TYR A 255 -6.16 12.62 3.24
N GLY A 256 -6.63 13.48 2.32
CA GLY A 256 -5.80 14.41 1.56
C GLY A 256 -5.35 13.91 0.19
N PHE A 257 -5.79 12.73 -0.25
CA PHE A 257 -5.59 12.30 -1.64
C PHE A 257 -6.48 13.09 -2.58
N THR A 258 -6.02 13.30 -3.80
CA THR A 258 -6.81 13.91 -4.88
C THR A 258 -7.24 12.81 -5.84
N PRO A 259 -8.55 12.54 -6.03
CA PRO A 259 -9.02 11.64 -7.07
C PRO A 259 -8.56 12.09 -8.46
N VAL A 260 -8.17 11.13 -9.30
CA VAL A 260 -7.86 11.38 -10.71
C VAL A 260 -9.15 11.22 -11.50
N GLU A 261 -9.53 12.25 -12.28
CA GLU A 261 -10.69 12.16 -13.17
C GLU A 261 -10.37 11.15 -14.28
N SER A 262 -11.24 10.14 -14.43
CA SER A 262 -11.15 9.22 -15.57
C SER A 262 -11.73 9.92 -16.80
N ASP A 263 -10.93 10.09 -17.84
CA ASP A 263 -11.38 10.59 -19.15
C ASP A 263 -12.43 9.67 -19.80
#